data_47d73354249ee38a330c18223b23fec2
#
_entry.id   47d73354249ee38a330c18223b23fec2
#
_cell.length_a   1.000
_cell.length_b   1.000
_cell.length_c   1.000
_cell.angle_alpha   90.00
_cell.angle_beta   90.00
_cell.angle_gamma   90.00
#
_symmetry.space_group_name_H-M   'P 1'
#
loop_
_entity.id
_entity.type
_entity.pdbx_description
1 polymer ?
#
loop_
_entity_poly.entity_id
_entity_poly.type
_entity_poly.pdbx_seq_one_letter_code
_entity_poly.pdbx_strand_id
1 'polypeptide(L)'
;MTNLEELWVGKNKITSLQGIAPLTKLRVLSIQSNRLTKLEGLETLTALEELYLSHNGIKKLENLEHNTQLTTLDFCANQVTTIEHVRHLSRLSQFWANDNLIADLNHLDAHLGPQYMPHLDTVYLEGNPGQKSEGANYRRKVQLALPQIAQLDATLVRRS
;
A
#
# COMPACT_ATOMS: atom_id res chain seq x y z
N MET A 1 -25.57 -10.01 -4.35
CA MET A 1 -24.38 -9.19 -4.04
C MET A 1 -23.10 -9.99 -3.94
N THR A 2 -23.17 -11.31 -3.75
CA THR A 2 -21.97 -12.16 -3.62
C THR A 2 -21.12 -12.25 -4.88
N ASN A 3 -21.66 -11.84 -6.04
CA ASN A 3 -20.93 -11.84 -7.31
C ASN A 3 -20.25 -10.49 -7.63
N LEU A 4 -20.30 -9.55 -6.70
CA LEU A 4 -19.71 -8.23 -6.90
C LEU A 4 -18.21 -8.34 -7.06
N GLU A 5 -17.66 -7.71 -8.10
CA GLU A 5 -16.22 -7.70 -8.36
C GLU A 5 -15.55 -6.37 -8.03
N GLU A 6 -16.30 -5.28 -8.03
CA GLU A 6 -15.78 -3.95 -7.71
C GLU A 6 -16.71 -3.22 -6.77
N LEU A 7 -16.16 -2.58 -5.75
CA LEU A 7 -16.91 -1.77 -4.80
C LEU A 7 -16.21 -0.45 -4.58
N TRP A 8 -16.89 0.63 -4.93
CA TRP A 8 -16.39 2.00 -4.82
C TRP A 8 -17.26 2.78 -3.85
N VAL A 9 -16.79 2.94 -2.60
CA VAL A 9 -17.56 3.59 -1.51
C VAL A 9 -16.78 4.73 -0.87
N GLY A 10 -16.03 5.46 -1.68
CA GLY A 10 -15.28 6.61 -1.22
C GLY A 10 -16.16 7.78 -0.79
N LYS A 11 -15.58 8.70 -0.02
CA LYS A 11 -16.22 9.94 0.46
C LYS A 11 -17.47 9.68 1.30
N ASN A 12 -17.38 8.73 2.20
CA ASN A 12 -18.44 8.41 3.16
C ASN A 12 -17.91 8.59 4.59
N LYS A 13 -18.58 8.00 5.55
CA LYS A 13 -18.18 8.07 6.95
C LYS A 13 -17.93 6.68 7.52
N ILE A 14 -17.44 5.76 6.69
CA ILE A 14 -17.25 4.36 7.06
C ILE A 14 -16.13 4.25 8.08
N THR A 15 -16.43 3.60 9.20
CA THR A 15 -15.49 3.40 10.30
C THR A 15 -15.03 1.94 10.41
N SER A 16 -15.68 1.02 9.70
CA SER A 16 -15.41 -0.41 9.79
C SER A 16 -15.78 -1.09 8.46
N LEU A 17 -15.06 -2.16 8.13
CA LEU A 17 -15.36 -3.00 6.97
C LEU A 17 -16.30 -4.15 7.31
N GLN A 18 -17.13 -3.96 8.32
CA GLN A 18 -18.12 -4.95 8.74
C GLN A 18 -19.10 -5.23 7.59
N GLY A 19 -19.42 -6.50 7.37
CA GLY A 19 -20.37 -6.88 6.33
C GLY A 19 -19.78 -7.11 4.94
N ILE A 20 -18.47 -6.90 4.75
CA ILE A 20 -17.82 -7.09 3.46
C ILE A 20 -17.42 -8.56 3.20
N ALA A 21 -17.35 -9.36 4.26
CA ALA A 21 -16.84 -10.73 4.18
C ALA A 21 -17.50 -11.62 3.12
N PRO A 22 -18.83 -11.52 2.85
CA PRO A 22 -19.46 -12.34 1.80
C PRO A 22 -19.05 -11.99 0.37
N LEU A 23 -18.40 -10.85 0.14
CA LEU A 23 -18.04 -10.38 -1.19
C LEU A 23 -16.73 -11.02 -1.67
N THR A 24 -16.70 -12.34 -1.69
CA THR A 24 -15.49 -13.13 -1.93
C THR A 24 -14.92 -13.03 -3.34
N LYS A 25 -15.69 -12.50 -4.30
CA LYS A 25 -15.23 -12.31 -5.68
C LYS A 25 -14.71 -10.90 -5.95
N LEU A 26 -14.62 -10.07 -4.92
CA LEU A 26 -14.20 -8.69 -5.06
C LEU A 26 -12.75 -8.62 -5.52
N ARG A 27 -12.52 -7.90 -6.61
CA ARG A 27 -11.20 -7.66 -7.18
C ARG A 27 -10.73 -6.24 -6.90
N VAL A 28 -11.66 -5.28 -6.85
CA VAL A 28 -11.34 -3.87 -6.58
C VAL A 28 -12.16 -3.38 -5.41
N LEU A 29 -11.49 -2.82 -4.41
CA LEU A 29 -12.14 -2.20 -3.26
C LEU A 29 -11.56 -0.81 -3.04
N SER A 30 -12.41 0.20 -3.16
CA SER A 30 -12.01 1.59 -2.90
C SER A 30 -12.84 2.16 -1.75
N ILE A 31 -12.15 2.49 -0.65
CA ILE A 31 -12.76 3.08 0.55
C ILE A 31 -12.04 4.39 0.87
N GLN A 32 -11.69 5.14 -0.15
CA GLN A 32 -10.98 6.41 -0.02
C GLN A 32 -11.84 7.43 0.74
N SER A 33 -11.20 8.28 1.51
CA SER A 33 -11.85 9.39 2.19
C SER A 33 -13.01 8.95 3.08
N ASN A 34 -12.70 8.02 3.96
CA ASN A 34 -13.61 7.53 4.99
C ASN A 34 -12.97 7.73 6.37
N ARG A 35 -13.38 6.95 7.35
CA ARG A 35 -12.94 7.10 8.75
C ARG A 35 -12.38 5.80 9.33
N LEU A 36 -11.77 4.96 8.49
CA LEU A 36 -11.13 3.74 8.95
C LEU A 36 -9.91 4.09 9.79
N THR A 37 -9.73 3.39 10.91
CA THR A 37 -8.55 3.54 11.75
C THR A 37 -7.73 2.25 11.80
N LYS A 38 -8.29 1.16 11.30
CA LYS A 38 -7.67 -0.16 11.37
C LYS A 38 -7.99 -0.97 10.12
N LEU A 39 -7.02 -1.75 9.66
CA LEU A 39 -7.24 -2.73 8.61
C LEU A 39 -7.71 -4.03 9.23
N GLU A 40 -8.95 -4.43 8.95
CA GLU A 40 -9.52 -5.70 9.39
C GLU A 40 -10.70 -6.07 8.51
N GLY A 41 -11.08 -7.35 8.52
CA GLY A 41 -12.26 -7.80 7.77
C GLY A 41 -11.99 -8.14 6.31
N LEU A 42 -10.72 -8.25 5.90
CA LEU A 42 -10.34 -8.52 4.51
C LEU A 42 -9.98 -10.00 4.26
N GLU A 43 -10.11 -10.86 5.26
CA GLU A 43 -9.59 -12.22 5.23
C GLU A 43 -10.23 -13.10 4.15
N THR A 44 -11.47 -12.84 3.80
CA THR A 44 -12.20 -13.62 2.80
C THR A 44 -12.05 -13.09 1.39
N LEU A 45 -11.45 -11.90 1.24
CA LEU A 45 -11.33 -11.25 -0.06
C LEU A 45 -10.05 -11.72 -0.77
N THR A 46 -9.98 -13.02 -1.04
CA THR A 46 -8.78 -13.65 -1.60
C THR A 46 -8.56 -13.35 -3.09
N ALA A 47 -9.57 -12.80 -3.77
CA ALA A 47 -9.46 -12.40 -5.17
C ALA A 47 -9.06 -10.93 -5.34
N LEU A 48 -8.87 -10.20 -4.23
CA LEU A 48 -8.62 -8.75 -4.27
C LEU A 48 -7.30 -8.44 -4.97
N GLU A 49 -7.37 -7.58 -5.99
CA GLU A 49 -6.23 -7.15 -6.79
C GLU A 49 -5.85 -5.71 -6.54
N GLU A 50 -6.84 -4.84 -6.27
CA GLU A 50 -6.61 -3.42 -6.05
C GLU A 50 -7.33 -2.97 -4.78
N LEU A 51 -6.58 -2.37 -3.87
CA LEU A 51 -7.10 -1.88 -2.59
C LEU A 51 -6.72 -0.41 -2.43
N TYR A 52 -7.72 0.46 -2.40
CA TYR A 52 -7.54 1.90 -2.27
C TYR A 52 -8.08 2.37 -0.92
N LEU A 53 -7.17 2.84 -0.07
CA LEU A 53 -7.46 3.21 1.33
C LEU A 53 -7.03 4.65 1.66
N SER A 54 -6.79 5.49 0.64
CA SER A 54 -6.27 6.83 0.88
C SER A 54 -7.23 7.69 1.72
N HIS A 55 -6.65 8.63 2.47
CA HIS A 55 -7.41 9.57 3.31
C HIS A 55 -8.31 8.89 4.35
N ASN A 56 -7.72 8.01 5.12
CA ASN A 56 -8.32 7.41 6.31
C ASN A 56 -7.39 7.69 7.51
N GLY A 57 -7.61 7.02 8.62
CA GLY A 57 -6.78 7.17 9.81
C GLY A 57 -6.07 5.87 10.19
N ILE A 58 -5.69 5.07 9.19
CA ILE A 58 -5.07 3.77 9.41
C ILE A 58 -3.66 3.94 9.96
N LYS A 59 -3.33 3.21 11.02
CA LYS A 59 -2.06 3.34 11.73
C LYS A 59 -1.09 2.20 11.47
N LYS A 60 -1.57 1.04 11.03
CA LYS A 60 -0.74 -0.15 10.82
C LYS A 60 -1.11 -0.86 9.53
N LEU A 61 -0.08 -1.37 8.84
CA LEU A 61 -0.26 -2.35 7.77
C LEU A 61 -0.34 -3.72 8.44
N GLU A 62 -1.52 -4.33 8.43
CA GLU A 62 -1.77 -5.60 9.06
C GLU A 62 -2.97 -6.29 8.41
N ASN A 63 -3.16 -7.58 8.70
CA ASN A 63 -4.35 -8.34 8.28
C ASN A 63 -4.51 -8.44 6.76
N LEU A 64 -3.39 -8.46 6.02
CA LEU A 64 -3.38 -8.66 4.57
C LEU A 64 -2.85 -10.04 4.18
N GLU A 65 -2.82 -10.97 5.13
CA GLU A 65 -2.21 -12.31 4.94
C GLU A 65 -2.83 -13.09 3.80
N HIS A 66 -4.13 -12.92 3.58
CA HIS A 66 -4.87 -13.68 2.57
C HIS A 66 -5.07 -12.92 1.25
N ASN A 67 -4.58 -11.69 1.17
CA ASN A 67 -4.79 -10.83 0.00
C ASN A 67 -3.59 -10.89 -0.94
N THR A 68 -3.13 -12.10 -1.26
CA THR A 68 -1.90 -12.34 -2.01
C THR A 68 -2.01 -12.03 -3.50
N GLN A 69 -3.20 -11.71 -4.00
CA GLN A 69 -3.41 -11.32 -5.40
C GLN A 69 -3.26 -9.81 -5.62
N LEU A 70 -2.98 -9.04 -4.57
CA LEU A 70 -2.86 -7.59 -4.68
C LEU A 70 -1.75 -7.19 -5.66
N THR A 71 -2.12 -6.34 -6.61
CA THR A 71 -1.21 -5.68 -7.53
C THR A 71 -1.08 -4.19 -7.20
N THR A 72 -2.10 -3.58 -6.61
CA THR A 72 -2.10 -2.18 -6.19
C THR A 72 -2.52 -2.07 -4.72
N LEU A 73 -1.69 -1.43 -3.92
CA LEU A 73 -1.99 -1.11 -2.52
C LEU A 73 -1.75 0.39 -2.33
N ASP A 74 -2.85 1.14 -2.18
CA ASP A 74 -2.82 2.58 -1.95
C ASP A 74 -3.32 2.89 -0.54
N PHE A 75 -2.41 3.33 0.32
CA PHE A 75 -2.77 3.81 1.65
C PHE A 75 -2.21 5.20 1.91
N CYS A 76 -2.10 6.01 0.86
CA CYS A 76 -1.59 7.37 1.02
C CYS A 76 -2.48 8.19 1.96
N ALA A 77 -1.90 9.21 2.59
CA ALA A 77 -2.60 10.10 3.51
C ALA A 77 -3.32 9.33 4.67
N ASN A 78 -2.57 8.46 5.30
CA ASN A 78 -2.99 7.76 6.52
C ASN A 78 -1.98 8.09 7.65
N GLN A 79 -1.88 7.25 8.66
CA GLN A 79 -1.01 7.48 9.82
C GLN A 79 -0.07 6.30 10.07
N VAL A 80 0.31 5.59 9.00
CA VAL A 80 1.19 4.43 9.10
C VAL A 80 2.61 4.87 9.44
N THR A 81 3.21 4.23 10.44
CA THR A 81 4.55 4.56 10.90
C THR A 81 5.63 3.60 10.42
N THR A 82 5.25 2.39 10.03
CA THR A 82 6.20 1.34 9.68
C THR A 82 5.69 0.54 8.49
N ILE A 83 6.58 0.29 7.52
CA ILE A 83 6.30 -0.64 6.42
C ILE A 83 6.59 -2.04 6.96
N GLU A 84 5.55 -2.86 7.09
CA GLU A 84 5.65 -4.20 7.67
C GLU A 84 4.53 -5.10 7.15
N HIS A 85 4.68 -6.41 7.30
CA HIS A 85 3.66 -7.41 6.98
C HIS A 85 3.15 -7.38 5.54
N VAL A 86 4.02 -7.02 4.58
CA VAL A 86 3.63 -6.90 3.16
C VAL A 86 4.50 -7.74 2.22
N ARG A 87 5.61 -8.33 2.72
CA ARG A 87 6.56 -9.02 1.83
C ARG A 87 5.98 -10.23 1.11
N HIS A 88 4.89 -10.79 1.59
CA HIS A 88 4.19 -11.90 0.94
C HIS A 88 3.35 -11.47 -0.26
N LEU A 89 3.18 -10.16 -0.47
CA LEU A 89 2.42 -9.61 -1.59
C LEU A 89 3.29 -9.58 -2.85
N SER A 90 3.65 -10.77 -3.34
CA SER A 90 4.65 -10.94 -4.40
C SER A 90 4.20 -10.44 -5.78
N ARG A 91 2.92 -10.18 -5.96
CA ARG A 91 2.37 -9.65 -7.22
C ARG A 91 2.27 -8.12 -7.24
N LEU A 92 2.64 -7.47 -6.14
CA LEU A 92 2.49 -6.03 -6.03
C LEU A 92 3.33 -5.30 -7.08
N SER A 93 2.69 -4.39 -7.82
CA SER A 93 3.34 -3.52 -8.78
C SER A 93 3.24 -2.05 -8.41
N GLN A 94 2.22 -1.66 -7.62
CA GLN A 94 1.98 -0.29 -7.20
C GLN A 94 1.87 -0.24 -5.68
N PHE A 95 2.77 0.49 -5.04
CA PHE A 95 2.79 0.66 -3.59
C PHE A 95 2.79 2.16 -3.28
N TRP A 96 1.65 2.68 -2.85
CA TRP A 96 1.46 4.11 -2.64
C TRP A 96 1.35 4.41 -1.14
N ALA A 97 2.45 4.86 -0.56
CA ALA A 97 2.60 5.09 0.88
C ALA A 97 2.91 6.56 1.22
N ASN A 98 2.72 7.46 0.27
CA ASN A 98 3.00 8.88 0.49
C ASN A 98 2.10 9.48 1.58
N ASP A 99 2.60 10.53 2.22
CA ASP A 99 1.85 11.29 3.22
C ASP A 99 1.38 10.44 4.41
N ASN A 100 2.28 9.63 4.92
CA ASN A 100 2.10 8.87 6.15
C ASN A 100 3.11 9.39 7.22
N LEU A 101 3.44 8.56 8.18
CA LEU A 101 4.34 8.91 9.27
C LEU A 101 5.56 7.98 9.30
N ILE A 102 5.98 7.50 8.14
CA ILE A 102 7.11 6.58 8.02
C ILE A 102 8.41 7.36 8.16
N ALA A 103 9.14 7.10 9.24
CA ALA A 103 10.37 7.81 9.56
C ALA A 103 11.63 7.04 9.15
N ASP A 104 11.60 5.72 9.21
CA ASP A 104 12.77 4.87 8.96
C ASP A 104 12.69 4.26 7.55
N LEU A 105 13.62 4.66 6.69
CA LEU A 105 13.75 4.14 5.33
C LEU A 105 14.96 3.20 5.18
N ASN A 106 15.51 2.72 6.29
CA ASN A 106 16.74 1.92 6.26
C ASN A 106 16.54 0.45 5.88
N HIS A 107 15.31 -0.05 5.92
CA HIS A 107 15.03 -1.47 5.72
C HIS A 107 14.02 -1.74 4.60
N LEU A 108 13.95 -0.85 3.60
CA LEU A 108 13.03 -1.00 2.47
C LEU A 108 13.26 -2.32 1.72
N ASP A 109 14.51 -2.70 1.53
CA ASP A 109 14.86 -3.94 0.84
C ASP A 109 14.35 -5.19 1.56
N ALA A 110 14.27 -5.16 2.88
CA ALA A 110 13.79 -6.27 3.68
C ALA A 110 12.26 -6.46 3.58
N HIS A 111 11.54 -5.46 3.09
CA HIS A 111 10.09 -5.50 2.98
C HIS A 111 9.58 -5.43 1.55
N LEU A 112 10.24 -4.67 0.70
CA LEU A 112 9.80 -4.38 -0.67
C LEU A 112 10.83 -4.78 -1.72
N GLY A 113 11.95 -5.38 -1.32
CA GLY A 113 13.05 -5.69 -2.21
C GLY A 113 12.69 -6.69 -3.32
N PRO A 114 13.55 -6.80 -4.36
CA PRO A 114 13.24 -7.62 -5.53
C PRO A 114 13.08 -9.12 -5.22
N GLN A 115 13.66 -9.60 -4.13
CA GLN A 115 13.48 -10.99 -3.72
C GLN A 115 12.06 -11.28 -3.24
N TYR A 116 11.32 -10.27 -2.80
CA TYR A 116 9.93 -10.40 -2.34
C TYR A 116 8.93 -9.90 -3.37
N MET A 117 9.25 -8.78 -4.02
CA MET A 117 8.33 -8.09 -4.94
C MET A 117 9.00 -7.83 -6.29
N PRO A 118 9.25 -8.89 -7.09
CA PRO A 118 9.96 -8.74 -8.36
C PRO A 118 9.22 -7.88 -9.38
N HIS A 119 7.91 -7.71 -9.22
CA HIS A 119 7.07 -6.93 -10.14
C HIS A 119 6.79 -5.51 -9.67
N LEU A 120 7.33 -5.12 -8.51
CA LEU A 120 7.13 -3.76 -7.99
C LEU A 120 7.71 -2.75 -8.97
N ASP A 121 6.85 -1.86 -9.45
CA ASP A 121 7.17 -0.89 -10.49
C ASP A 121 7.19 0.54 -9.98
N THR A 122 6.14 0.91 -9.25
CA THR A 122 5.92 2.28 -8.79
C THR A 122 5.79 2.33 -7.28
N VAL A 123 6.55 3.21 -6.65
CA VAL A 123 6.52 3.42 -5.20
C VAL A 123 6.35 4.91 -4.92
N TYR A 124 5.40 5.27 -4.06
CA TYR A 124 5.25 6.63 -3.53
C TYR A 124 5.60 6.62 -2.05
N LEU A 125 6.58 7.42 -1.65
CA LEU A 125 7.03 7.56 -0.26
C LEU A 125 7.20 9.02 0.14
N GLU A 126 6.98 9.97 -0.79
CA GLU A 126 7.10 11.40 -0.49
C GLU A 126 6.10 11.82 0.59
N GLY A 127 6.40 12.90 1.29
CA GLY A 127 5.54 13.41 2.33
C GLY A 127 5.63 12.67 3.66
N ASN A 128 6.57 11.72 3.78
CA ASN A 128 6.84 11.02 5.05
C ASN A 128 8.02 11.68 5.77
N PRO A 129 8.10 11.55 7.10
CA PRO A 129 9.25 12.08 7.85
C PRO A 129 10.60 11.53 7.36
N GLY A 130 10.62 10.28 6.90
CA GLY A 130 11.85 9.66 6.39
C GLY A 130 12.41 10.35 5.16
N GLN A 131 11.57 10.88 4.29
CA GLN A 131 12.02 11.66 3.14
C GLN A 131 12.77 12.91 3.59
N LYS A 132 12.19 13.63 4.53
CA LYS A 132 12.75 14.87 5.05
C LYS A 132 14.08 14.61 5.76
N SER A 133 14.16 13.56 6.57
CA SER A 133 15.38 13.25 7.33
C SER A 133 16.51 12.78 6.42
N GLU A 134 16.23 12.15 5.29
CA GLU A 134 17.25 11.74 4.32
C GLU A 134 17.71 12.91 3.44
N GLY A 135 16.85 13.92 3.27
CA GLY A 135 17.18 15.10 2.48
C GLY A 135 17.56 14.77 1.04
N ALA A 136 18.72 15.27 0.59
CA ALA A 136 19.18 15.07 -0.79
C ALA A 136 19.50 13.60 -1.11
N ASN A 137 19.66 12.74 -0.11
CA ASN A 137 19.98 11.32 -0.31
C ASN A 137 18.75 10.44 -0.48
N TYR A 138 17.56 11.00 -0.30
CA TYR A 138 16.31 10.23 -0.29
C TYR A 138 16.13 9.36 -1.55
N ARG A 139 16.17 9.96 -2.74
CA ARG A 139 15.94 9.21 -3.98
C ARG A 139 16.99 8.12 -4.19
N ARG A 140 18.24 8.44 -3.96
CA ARG A 140 19.34 7.49 -4.11
C ARG A 140 19.18 6.31 -3.17
N LYS A 141 18.84 6.59 -1.92
CA LYS A 141 18.66 5.55 -0.90
C LYS A 141 17.53 4.57 -1.30
N VAL A 142 16.39 5.11 -1.72
CA VAL A 142 15.27 4.28 -2.14
C VAL A 142 15.61 3.47 -3.38
N GLN A 143 16.24 4.09 -4.38
CA GLN A 143 16.62 3.42 -5.62
C GLN A 143 17.61 2.28 -5.39
N LEU A 144 18.56 2.47 -4.47
CA LEU A 144 19.52 1.43 -4.13
C LEU A 144 18.86 0.24 -3.41
N ALA A 145 17.89 0.53 -2.56
CA ALA A 145 17.15 -0.52 -1.83
C ALA A 145 16.17 -1.26 -2.72
N LEU A 146 15.61 -0.58 -3.72
CA LEU A 146 14.56 -1.10 -4.60
C LEU A 146 14.97 -0.99 -6.08
N PRO A 147 15.97 -1.76 -6.51
CA PRO A 147 16.51 -1.64 -7.88
C PRO A 147 15.51 -2.02 -8.97
N GLN A 148 14.45 -2.73 -8.62
CA GLN A 148 13.45 -3.18 -9.60
C GLN A 148 12.46 -2.07 -10.01
N ILE A 149 12.31 -1.00 -9.22
CA ILE A 149 11.28 0.01 -9.51
C ILE A 149 11.65 0.88 -10.71
N ALA A 150 10.64 1.29 -11.46
CA ALA A 150 10.77 2.19 -12.61
C ALA A 150 10.36 3.63 -12.26
N GLN A 151 9.59 3.80 -11.19
CA GLN A 151 9.12 5.13 -10.79
C GLN A 151 9.15 5.28 -9.27
N LEU A 152 9.72 6.38 -8.82
CA LEU A 152 9.67 6.79 -7.42
C LEU A 152 8.98 8.14 -7.34
N ASP A 153 7.86 8.16 -6.59
CA ASP A 153 7.00 9.32 -6.50
C ASP A 153 6.53 9.71 -7.92
N ALA A 154 6.48 10.96 -8.26
CA ALA A 154 5.99 11.40 -9.57
C ALA A 154 7.07 11.34 -10.67
N THR A 155 8.25 10.77 -10.40
CA THR A 155 9.40 10.86 -11.30
C THR A 155 9.95 9.48 -11.66
N LEU A 156 10.22 9.26 -12.94
CA LEU A 156 10.84 8.03 -13.41
C LEU A 156 12.25 7.89 -12.85
N VAL A 157 12.62 6.66 -12.53
CA VAL A 157 13.96 6.34 -12.06
C VAL A 157 14.89 6.27 -13.26
N ARG A 158 15.96 7.06 -13.23
CA ARG A 158 17.02 7.01 -14.25
C ARG A 158 17.94 5.85 -13.95
N ARG A 159 18.05 4.96 -14.91
CA ARG A 159 19.03 3.87 -14.87
C ARG A 159 20.17 4.20 -15.81
N SER A 160 21.35 4.31 -15.25
CA SER A 160 22.57 4.50 -16.03
C SER A 160 23.11 3.14 -16.44
#